data_b5bce250e264cf26949e4ca821b2b14a
#
_entry.id   b5bce250e264cf26949e4ca821b2b14a
#
_cell.length_a   1.000
_cell.length_b   1.000
_cell.length_c   1.000
_cell.angle_alpha   90.00
_cell.angle_beta   90.00
_cell.angle_gamma   90.00
#
_symmetry.space_group_name_H-M   'P 1'
#
loop_
_entity.id
_entity.type
_entity.pdbx_description
1 polymer ?
#
loop_
_entity_poly.entity_id
_entity_poly.type
_entity_poly.pdbx_seq_one_letter_code
_entity_poly.pdbx_strand_id
1 'polypeptide(L)'
;MQRVFILTLSLVMLLTMDVKSRESAIEAVDTENLRVCADPSNLPFSNEKGEGFENAIADLLGEKLNIPVVYEYFPQVIGYVRNTLNKKKCDILIGITAGNDLVLNTIPYMRWSYGMIFLKENGIEVDRPNHPQLADLSIGVQAGTPPTFVLQRYNLMGRVRPYNLTFDPRKAVIGESMIEDLIDGLVDIVFMSGPIAVYYLEKKGYDKSKYQFIPLETTDQGWGRMDYYTTMGV
;
A
#
# COMPACT_ATOMS: atom_id res chain seq x y z
N MET A 1 32.60 -59.46 -26.66
CA MET A 1 31.16 -59.20 -26.34
C MET A 1 30.96 -58.37 -25.06
N GLN A 2 31.77 -58.52 -24.02
CA GLN A 2 31.58 -57.83 -22.74
C GLN A 2 31.85 -56.29 -22.78
N ARG A 3 32.72 -55.79 -23.65
CA ARG A 3 33.05 -54.36 -23.76
C ARG A 3 32.00 -53.52 -24.51
N VAL A 4 31.23 -54.14 -25.41
CA VAL A 4 30.14 -53.45 -26.15
C VAL A 4 28.90 -53.26 -25.23
N PHE A 5 28.66 -54.18 -24.32
CA PHE A 5 27.53 -54.11 -23.41
C PHE A 5 27.66 -52.99 -22.34
N ILE A 6 28.92 -52.68 -21.94
CA ILE A 6 29.19 -51.61 -20.95
C ILE A 6 29.00 -50.22 -21.59
N LEU A 7 29.36 -50.06 -22.88
CA LEU A 7 29.20 -48.79 -23.60
C LEU A 7 27.74 -48.46 -23.90
N THR A 8 26.90 -49.46 -24.16
CA THR A 8 25.46 -49.23 -24.41
C THR A 8 24.69 -48.89 -23.12
N LEU A 9 25.10 -49.50 -21.99
CA LEU A 9 24.47 -49.20 -20.68
C LEU A 9 24.83 -47.80 -20.17
N SER A 10 26.04 -47.30 -20.45
CA SER A 10 26.48 -45.95 -20.09
C SER A 10 25.79 -44.86 -20.93
N LEU A 11 25.47 -45.14 -22.20
CA LEU A 11 24.77 -44.19 -23.08
C LEU A 11 23.27 -44.05 -22.72
N VAL A 12 22.63 -45.12 -22.26
CA VAL A 12 21.22 -45.07 -21.81
C VAL A 12 21.10 -44.30 -20.50
N MET A 13 22.10 -44.33 -19.62
CA MET A 13 22.07 -43.60 -18.33
C MET A 13 22.29 -42.09 -18.50
N LEU A 14 22.94 -41.63 -19.59
CA LEU A 14 23.11 -40.22 -19.91
C LEU A 14 21.87 -39.55 -20.53
N LEU A 15 20.97 -40.32 -21.12
CA LEU A 15 19.73 -39.80 -21.71
C LEU A 15 18.58 -39.61 -20.72
N THR A 16 18.71 -40.12 -19.49
CA THR A 16 17.66 -39.99 -18.45
C THR A 16 17.85 -38.80 -17.51
N MET A 17 18.96 -38.05 -17.62
CA MET A 17 19.24 -36.91 -16.72
C MET A 17 18.64 -35.56 -17.18
N ASP A 18 18.16 -35.45 -18.43
CA ASP A 18 17.69 -34.16 -18.96
C ASP A 18 16.18 -33.90 -18.81
N VAL A 19 15.42 -34.83 -18.22
CA VAL A 19 13.96 -34.67 -18.10
C VAL A 19 13.57 -33.94 -16.82
N LYS A 20 14.42 -33.90 -15.80
CA LYS A 20 14.07 -33.33 -14.49
C LYS A 20 14.26 -31.81 -14.38
N SER A 21 14.95 -31.17 -15.34
CA SER A 21 15.17 -29.71 -15.30
C SER A 21 14.10 -28.87 -16.01
N ARG A 22 13.16 -29.50 -16.72
CA ARG A 22 12.06 -28.79 -17.39
C ARG A 22 10.77 -28.66 -16.59
N GLU A 23 10.55 -29.53 -15.60
CA GLU A 23 9.35 -29.47 -14.77
C GLU A 23 9.34 -28.28 -13.79
N SER A 24 10.49 -27.84 -13.30
CA SER A 24 10.53 -26.75 -12.31
C SER A 24 10.28 -25.33 -12.86
N ALA A 25 10.23 -25.15 -14.18
CA ALA A 25 9.94 -23.86 -14.81
C ALA A 25 8.43 -23.64 -15.09
N ILE A 26 7.66 -24.73 -15.14
CA ILE A 26 6.21 -24.69 -15.41
C ILE A 26 5.40 -24.53 -14.12
N GLU A 27 5.95 -24.90 -12.97
CA GLU A 27 5.32 -24.77 -11.65
C GLU A 27 5.23 -23.36 -11.09
N ALA A 28 5.72 -22.34 -11.83
CA ALA A 28 5.75 -20.95 -11.34
C ALA A 28 4.41 -20.21 -11.48
N VAL A 29 3.48 -20.73 -12.26
CA VAL A 29 2.14 -20.16 -12.46
C VAL A 29 1.13 -21.13 -11.86
N ASP A 30 0.45 -20.68 -10.82
CA ASP A 30 -0.73 -21.38 -10.28
C ASP A 30 -1.89 -21.17 -11.27
N THR A 31 -2.36 -22.24 -11.89
CA THR A 31 -3.48 -22.19 -12.86
C THR A 31 -4.83 -22.45 -12.19
N GLU A 32 -4.82 -22.87 -10.94
CA GLU A 32 -6.02 -23.21 -10.18
C GLU A 32 -6.49 -22.06 -9.29
N ASN A 33 -5.58 -21.15 -8.91
CA ASN A 33 -5.86 -20.04 -8.02
C ASN A 33 -5.31 -18.71 -8.59
N LEU A 34 -6.03 -17.61 -8.32
CA LEU A 34 -5.49 -16.26 -8.44
C LEU A 34 -4.81 -15.89 -7.12
N ARG A 35 -3.48 -15.90 -7.10
CA ARG A 35 -2.71 -15.52 -5.93
C ARG A 35 -2.55 -14.00 -5.88
N VAL A 36 -3.08 -13.39 -4.83
CA VAL A 36 -3.10 -11.94 -4.63
C VAL A 36 -2.23 -11.56 -3.45
N CYS A 37 -1.24 -10.68 -3.66
CA CYS A 37 -0.53 -10.05 -2.57
C CYS A 37 -1.25 -8.79 -2.11
N ALA A 38 -1.51 -8.69 -0.80
CA ALA A 38 -2.21 -7.57 -0.17
C ALA A 38 -1.57 -7.20 1.18
N ASP A 39 -1.87 -6.00 1.67
CA ASP A 39 -1.45 -5.59 3.02
C ASP A 39 -2.39 -6.20 4.07
N PRO A 40 -1.85 -6.78 5.16
CA PRO A 40 -2.67 -7.39 6.21
C PRO A 40 -3.46 -6.39 7.05
N SER A 41 -3.11 -5.08 7.04
CA SER A 41 -3.64 -4.10 7.98
C SER A 41 -3.63 -2.66 7.44
N ASN A 42 -4.17 -2.45 6.23
CA ASN A 42 -4.18 -1.16 5.53
C ASN A 42 -5.60 -0.73 5.12
N LEU A 43 -6.56 -0.77 6.06
CA LEU A 43 -7.91 -0.29 5.77
C LEU A 43 -7.91 1.23 5.45
N PRO A 44 -8.74 1.66 4.52
CA PRO A 44 -9.82 0.94 3.81
C PRO A 44 -9.38 0.08 2.61
N PHE A 45 -8.09 -0.01 2.32
CA PHE A 45 -7.56 -0.70 1.12
C PHE A 45 -7.67 -2.22 1.26
N SER A 46 -6.93 -2.82 2.18
CA SER A 46 -6.94 -4.26 2.41
C SER A 46 -6.70 -4.64 3.88
N ASN A 47 -7.14 -5.81 4.27
CA ASN A 47 -6.75 -6.48 5.52
C ASN A 47 -6.91 -8.00 5.41
N GLU A 48 -6.41 -8.73 6.42
CA GLU A 48 -6.52 -10.20 6.48
C GLU A 48 -7.95 -10.73 6.59
N LYS A 49 -8.90 -9.87 6.99
CA LYS A 49 -10.32 -10.24 7.12
C LYS A 49 -11.11 -10.09 5.83
N GLY A 50 -10.49 -9.53 4.76
CA GLY A 50 -11.17 -9.28 3.50
C GLY A 50 -12.13 -8.08 3.52
N GLU A 51 -11.97 -7.14 4.47
CA GLU A 51 -12.89 -6.01 4.67
C GLU A 51 -12.56 -4.80 3.78
N GLY A 52 -11.36 -4.77 3.16
CA GLY A 52 -10.93 -3.66 2.32
C GLY A 52 -11.52 -3.68 0.91
N PHE A 53 -11.62 -2.51 0.28
CA PHE A 53 -12.15 -2.45 -1.09
C PHE A 53 -11.22 -3.11 -2.11
N GLU A 54 -9.93 -3.21 -1.86
CA GLU A 54 -8.97 -3.94 -2.71
C GLU A 54 -9.15 -5.46 -2.57
N ASN A 55 -9.55 -5.96 -1.39
CA ASN A 55 -9.99 -7.32 -1.23
C ASN A 55 -11.22 -7.59 -2.12
N ALA A 56 -12.23 -6.71 -2.09
CA ALA A 56 -13.42 -6.84 -2.93
C ALA A 56 -13.10 -6.80 -4.43
N ILE A 57 -12.09 -6.00 -4.86
CA ILE A 57 -11.61 -5.98 -6.24
C ILE A 57 -10.96 -7.33 -6.61
N ALA A 58 -10.15 -7.90 -5.71
CA ALA A 58 -9.53 -9.20 -5.93
C ALA A 58 -10.57 -10.31 -6.07
N ASP A 59 -11.56 -10.32 -5.19
CA ASP A 59 -12.66 -11.30 -5.22
C ASP A 59 -13.47 -11.18 -6.52
N LEU A 60 -13.75 -9.94 -6.98
CA LEU A 60 -14.41 -9.70 -8.26
C LEU A 60 -13.59 -10.21 -9.46
N LEU A 61 -12.26 -10.08 -9.40
CA LEU A 61 -11.37 -10.62 -10.44
C LEU A 61 -11.44 -12.15 -10.45
N GLY A 62 -11.37 -12.80 -9.29
CA GLY A 62 -11.51 -14.26 -9.16
C GLY A 62 -12.85 -14.76 -9.71
N GLU A 63 -13.95 -14.07 -9.38
CA GLU A 63 -15.28 -14.38 -9.92
C GLU A 63 -15.31 -14.27 -11.45
N LYS A 64 -14.77 -13.18 -12.01
CA LYS A 64 -14.76 -12.98 -13.47
C LYS A 64 -13.87 -13.96 -14.23
N LEU A 65 -12.80 -14.42 -13.59
CA LEU A 65 -11.88 -15.41 -14.16
C LEU A 65 -12.36 -16.85 -13.88
N ASN A 66 -13.37 -17.02 -13.04
CA ASN A 66 -13.89 -18.30 -12.55
C ASN A 66 -12.80 -19.16 -11.89
N ILE A 67 -11.94 -18.53 -11.08
CA ILE A 67 -10.90 -19.18 -10.28
C ILE A 67 -10.93 -18.63 -8.86
N PRO A 68 -10.64 -19.42 -7.82
CA PRO A 68 -10.60 -18.96 -6.44
C PRO A 68 -9.43 -17.98 -6.22
N VAL A 69 -9.65 -17.04 -5.30
CA VAL A 69 -8.62 -16.09 -4.84
C VAL A 69 -7.93 -16.64 -3.61
N VAL A 70 -6.60 -16.59 -3.60
CA VAL A 70 -5.77 -16.94 -2.45
C VAL A 70 -4.86 -15.74 -2.13
N TYR A 71 -4.82 -15.36 -0.86
CA TYR A 71 -4.05 -14.19 -0.42
C TYR A 71 -2.70 -14.59 0.17
N GLU A 72 -1.66 -13.85 -0.23
CA GLU A 72 -0.37 -13.75 0.45
C GLU A 72 -0.29 -12.36 1.09
N TYR A 73 -0.32 -12.30 2.41
CA TYR A 73 -0.28 -11.03 3.12
C TYR A 73 1.15 -10.60 3.46
N PHE A 74 1.48 -9.37 3.09
CA PHE A 74 2.76 -8.75 3.42
C PHE A 74 2.57 -7.24 3.57
N PRO A 75 3.13 -6.58 4.61
CA PRO A 75 3.00 -5.13 4.79
C PRO A 75 3.56 -4.34 3.60
N GLN A 76 2.84 -3.31 3.16
CA GLN A 76 3.25 -2.40 2.09
C GLN A 76 4.34 -1.43 2.55
N VAL A 77 5.49 -1.98 2.88
CA VAL A 77 6.71 -1.25 3.27
C VAL A 77 7.79 -1.40 2.19
N ILE A 78 8.95 -0.75 2.41
CA ILE A 78 10.11 -0.88 1.53
C ILE A 78 10.44 -2.36 1.30
N GLY A 79 10.51 -2.76 0.03
CA GLY A 79 10.76 -4.15 -0.36
C GLY A 79 9.49 -5.00 -0.58
N TYR A 80 8.29 -4.42 -0.49
CA TYR A 80 7.04 -5.12 -0.73
C TYR A 80 7.07 -5.96 -2.01
N VAL A 81 7.27 -5.35 -3.19
CA VAL A 81 7.34 -6.05 -4.48
C VAL A 81 8.41 -7.13 -4.50
N ARG A 82 9.61 -6.82 -3.96
CA ARG A 82 10.73 -7.77 -3.95
C ARG A 82 10.48 -9.00 -3.08
N ASN A 83 9.71 -8.86 -2.01
CA ASN A 83 9.43 -9.95 -1.08
C ASN A 83 8.14 -10.73 -1.39
N THR A 84 7.36 -10.25 -2.35
CA THR A 84 6.10 -10.83 -2.79
C THR A 84 6.17 -11.27 -4.25
N LEU A 85 5.81 -10.42 -5.19
CA LEU A 85 5.72 -10.72 -6.62
C LEU A 85 7.05 -11.26 -7.19
N ASN A 86 8.18 -10.60 -6.91
CA ASN A 86 9.49 -11.03 -7.42
C ASN A 86 9.94 -12.40 -6.83
N LYS A 87 9.37 -12.81 -5.71
CA LYS A 87 9.54 -14.17 -5.14
C LYS A 87 8.48 -15.15 -5.61
N LYS A 88 7.64 -14.75 -6.57
CA LYS A 88 6.55 -15.59 -7.12
C LYS A 88 5.57 -16.09 -6.08
N LYS A 89 5.36 -15.34 -5.01
CA LYS A 89 4.40 -15.67 -3.97
C LYS A 89 2.97 -15.34 -4.38
N CYS A 90 2.79 -14.41 -5.31
CA CYS A 90 1.51 -14.03 -5.90
C CYS A 90 1.67 -13.72 -7.38
N ASP A 91 0.54 -13.66 -8.08
CA ASP A 91 0.45 -13.35 -9.50
C ASP A 91 0.13 -11.88 -9.73
N ILE A 92 -0.51 -11.24 -8.75
CA ILE A 92 -0.92 -9.84 -8.81
C ILE A 92 -0.75 -9.15 -7.46
N LEU A 93 -0.30 -7.89 -7.52
CA LEU A 93 -0.33 -6.94 -6.42
C LEU A 93 -1.49 -5.96 -6.64
N ILE A 94 -2.36 -5.77 -5.67
CA ILE A 94 -3.37 -4.70 -5.69
C ILE A 94 -2.86 -3.55 -4.82
N GLY A 95 -3.18 -2.30 -5.17
CA GLY A 95 -2.78 -1.14 -4.38
C GLY A 95 -1.38 -0.58 -4.72
N ILE A 96 -0.87 -0.83 -5.91
CA ILE A 96 0.42 -0.30 -6.34
C ILE A 96 0.26 1.12 -6.93
N THR A 97 1.17 2.02 -6.56
CA THR A 97 1.23 3.35 -7.18
C THR A 97 1.62 3.22 -8.65
N ALA A 98 0.84 3.83 -9.53
CA ALA A 98 1.10 3.83 -10.97
C ALA A 98 2.46 4.46 -11.29
N GLY A 99 3.17 3.85 -12.25
CA GLY A 99 4.53 4.22 -12.61
C GLY A 99 5.60 3.56 -11.72
N ASN A 100 5.25 2.50 -10.99
CA ASN A 100 6.24 1.69 -10.30
C ASN A 100 7.00 0.81 -11.31
N ASP A 101 8.31 1.03 -11.42
CA ASP A 101 9.18 0.34 -12.40
C ASP A 101 9.47 -1.13 -12.05
N LEU A 102 9.07 -1.58 -10.87
CA LEU A 102 9.29 -2.96 -10.41
C LEU A 102 8.19 -3.93 -10.88
N VAL A 103 7.12 -3.43 -11.49
CA VAL A 103 5.96 -4.22 -11.93
C VAL A 103 5.43 -3.72 -13.28
N LEU A 104 4.73 -4.58 -14.00
CA LEU A 104 3.90 -4.14 -15.12
C LEU A 104 2.61 -3.57 -14.54
N ASN A 105 2.38 -2.28 -14.79
CA ASN A 105 1.24 -1.57 -14.25
C ASN A 105 0.01 -1.77 -15.13
N THR A 106 -1.15 -2.02 -14.53
CA THR A 106 -2.44 -1.96 -15.23
C THR A 106 -2.91 -0.52 -15.42
N ILE A 107 -4.08 -0.33 -16.03
CA ILE A 107 -4.77 0.97 -16.02
C ILE A 107 -5.13 1.32 -14.57
N PRO A 108 -4.89 2.57 -14.11
CA PRO A 108 -5.28 3.00 -12.79
C PRO A 108 -6.78 2.88 -12.54
N TYR A 109 -7.16 2.37 -11.37
CA TYR A 109 -8.56 2.24 -10.96
C TYR A 109 -8.99 3.27 -9.92
N MET A 110 -8.03 3.98 -9.27
CA MET A 110 -8.31 4.99 -8.26
C MET A 110 -7.31 6.13 -8.32
N ARG A 111 -7.77 7.34 -7.96
CA ARG A 111 -6.93 8.50 -7.66
C ARG A 111 -7.23 8.97 -6.24
N TRP A 112 -6.19 9.30 -5.49
CA TRP A 112 -6.29 9.86 -4.15
C TRP A 112 -5.16 10.84 -3.88
N SER A 113 -5.30 11.66 -2.83
CA SER A 113 -4.26 12.62 -2.43
C SER A 113 -3.99 12.54 -0.93
N TYR A 114 -2.82 12.99 -0.54
CA TYR A 114 -2.60 13.47 0.82
C TYR A 114 -3.37 14.76 1.04
N GLY A 115 -3.72 15.03 2.30
CA GLY A 115 -4.42 16.24 2.68
C GLY A 115 -4.14 16.65 4.11
N MET A 116 -4.57 17.86 4.42
CA MET A 116 -4.69 18.39 5.76
C MET A 116 -6.10 18.10 6.25
N ILE A 117 -6.23 17.52 7.44
CA ILE A 117 -7.52 17.14 8.03
C ILE A 117 -7.61 17.71 9.46
N PHE A 118 -8.71 18.36 9.77
CA PHE A 118 -9.00 18.90 11.09
C PHE A 118 -10.51 18.91 11.38
N LEU A 119 -10.86 18.96 12.66
CA LEU A 119 -12.27 19.04 13.08
C LEU A 119 -12.76 20.49 12.98
N LYS A 120 -13.95 20.68 12.40
CA LYS A 120 -14.53 22.03 12.20
C LYS A 120 -14.88 22.73 13.51
N GLU A 121 -15.22 21.97 14.54
CA GLU A 121 -15.55 22.48 15.88
C GLU A 121 -14.37 23.21 16.54
N ASN A 122 -13.12 22.94 16.13
CA ASN A 122 -11.92 23.55 16.68
C ASN A 122 -11.66 24.98 16.15
N GLY A 123 -12.48 25.51 15.24
CA GLY A 123 -12.35 26.87 14.72
C GLY A 123 -11.09 27.10 13.87
N ILE A 124 -10.56 26.03 13.25
CA ILE A 124 -9.40 26.09 12.38
C ILE A 124 -9.85 26.54 10.98
N GLU A 125 -9.22 27.60 10.45
CA GLU A 125 -9.54 28.19 9.15
C GLU A 125 -8.39 28.02 8.13
N VAL A 126 -7.66 26.92 8.23
CA VAL A 126 -6.54 26.62 7.32
C VAL A 126 -7.09 26.14 5.98
N ASP A 127 -6.61 26.76 4.90
CA ASP A 127 -6.99 26.45 3.51
C ASP A 127 -5.82 25.99 2.62
N ARG A 128 -4.59 26.15 3.12
CA ARG A 128 -3.34 25.85 2.37
C ARG A 128 -2.19 25.55 3.31
N PRO A 129 -1.16 24.82 2.87
CA PRO A 129 -0.05 24.37 3.74
C PRO A 129 0.92 25.45 4.20
N ASN A 130 0.79 26.67 3.71
CA ASN A 130 1.53 27.85 4.19
C ASN A 130 0.65 28.85 4.94
N HIS A 131 -0.50 28.42 5.41
CA HIS A 131 -1.38 29.29 6.19
C HIS A 131 -0.72 29.65 7.53
N PRO A 132 -0.72 30.95 7.95
CA PRO A 132 -0.03 31.38 9.16
C PRO A 132 -0.47 30.67 10.44
N GLN A 133 -1.75 30.31 10.55
CA GLN A 133 -2.32 29.62 11.72
C GLN A 133 -1.61 28.28 12.00
N LEU A 134 -1.04 27.60 10.99
CA LEU A 134 -0.31 26.35 11.17
C LEU A 134 0.90 26.48 12.11
N ALA A 135 1.47 27.67 12.27
CA ALA A 135 2.58 27.91 13.17
C ALA A 135 2.22 27.75 14.65
N ASP A 136 0.92 27.84 14.99
CA ASP A 136 0.41 27.74 16.36
C ASP A 136 -0.26 26.37 16.64
N LEU A 137 -0.51 25.55 15.61
CA LEU A 137 -1.17 24.26 15.73
C LEU A 137 -0.19 23.12 15.99
N SER A 138 -0.63 22.10 16.71
CA SER A 138 0.05 20.81 16.82
C SER A 138 -0.30 19.94 15.61
N ILE A 139 0.71 19.40 14.93
CA ILE A 139 0.56 18.76 13.61
C ILE A 139 0.92 17.28 13.70
N GLY A 140 -0.03 16.40 13.38
CA GLY A 140 0.23 14.97 13.22
C GLY A 140 0.69 14.64 11.79
N VAL A 141 1.78 13.89 11.64
CA VAL A 141 2.24 13.36 10.34
C VAL A 141 2.93 12.02 10.49
N GLN A 142 2.70 11.12 9.57
CA GLN A 142 3.46 9.88 9.50
C GLN A 142 4.86 10.15 8.94
N ALA A 143 5.89 9.83 9.72
CA ALA A 143 7.29 10.07 9.36
C ALA A 143 7.64 9.37 8.04
N GLY A 144 8.41 10.04 7.18
CA GLY A 144 8.86 9.51 5.89
C GLY A 144 7.78 9.49 4.79
N THR A 145 6.59 10.01 5.05
CA THR A 145 5.57 10.22 4.01
C THR A 145 5.74 11.57 3.31
N PRO A 146 5.24 11.74 2.07
CA PRO A 146 5.38 12.97 1.29
C PRO A 146 4.99 14.26 2.01
N PRO A 147 3.94 14.32 2.84
CA PRO A 147 3.62 15.54 3.60
C PRO A 147 4.74 16.05 4.51
N THR A 148 5.67 15.19 4.94
CA THR A 148 6.82 15.62 5.76
C THR A 148 7.67 16.68 5.02
N PHE A 149 7.83 16.57 3.69
CA PHE A 149 8.56 17.56 2.88
C PHE A 149 7.84 18.91 2.86
N VAL A 150 6.50 18.90 2.83
CA VAL A 150 5.67 20.12 2.91
C VAL A 150 5.92 20.83 4.23
N LEU A 151 5.88 20.08 5.34
CA LEU A 151 6.12 20.64 6.68
C LEU A 151 7.53 21.18 6.85
N GLN A 152 8.54 20.49 6.33
CA GLN A 152 9.94 20.98 6.30
C GLN A 152 10.06 22.32 5.58
N ARG A 153 9.47 22.45 4.41
CA ARG A 153 9.58 23.66 3.58
C ARG A 153 8.94 24.87 4.25
N TYR A 154 7.84 24.70 4.95
CA TYR A 154 7.18 25.81 5.65
C TYR A 154 7.65 26.01 7.09
N ASN A 155 8.78 25.36 7.48
CA ASN A 155 9.37 25.44 8.82
C ASN A 155 8.41 25.03 9.95
N LEU A 156 7.52 24.08 9.66
CA LEU A 156 6.52 23.58 10.60
C LEU A 156 6.99 22.38 11.43
N MET A 157 8.22 21.88 11.20
CA MET A 157 8.73 20.68 11.88
C MET A 157 8.78 20.79 13.40
N GLY A 158 8.90 22.00 13.95
CA GLY A 158 8.86 22.26 15.40
C GLY A 158 7.49 22.05 16.03
N ARG A 159 6.42 21.88 15.24
CA ARG A 159 5.04 21.63 15.66
C ARG A 159 4.60 20.19 15.42
N VAL A 160 5.48 19.37 14.87
CA VAL A 160 5.13 18.03 14.43
C VAL A 160 5.19 17.02 15.57
N ARG A 161 4.12 16.26 15.71
CA ARG A 161 4.07 14.96 16.39
C ARG A 161 4.25 13.87 15.32
N PRO A 162 5.42 13.22 15.24
CA PRO A 162 5.68 12.20 14.24
C PRO A 162 5.08 10.84 14.65
N TYR A 163 4.47 10.16 13.68
CA TYR A 163 4.05 8.76 13.82
C TYR A 163 5.01 7.88 13.00
N ASN A 164 5.57 6.84 13.61
CA ASN A 164 6.63 6.05 12.99
C ASN A 164 6.12 5.17 11.84
N LEU A 165 6.92 5.06 10.77
CA LEU A 165 6.68 4.13 9.66
C LEU A 165 6.85 2.65 10.05
N THR A 166 7.81 2.38 10.95
CA THR A 166 8.13 1.03 11.42
C THR A 166 7.23 0.69 12.59
N PHE A 167 5.99 0.38 12.28
CA PHE A 167 5.03 -0.06 13.26
C PHE A 167 4.72 -1.55 13.05
N ASP A 168 4.56 -2.30 14.14
CA ASP A 168 4.04 -3.66 14.05
C ASP A 168 2.52 -3.58 13.79
N PRO A 169 2.04 -3.90 12.57
CA PRO A 169 0.62 -3.74 12.21
C PRO A 169 -0.32 -4.61 13.05
N ARG A 170 0.25 -5.57 13.80
CA ARG A 170 -0.50 -6.39 14.76
C ARG A 170 -0.84 -5.65 16.05
N LYS A 171 -0.19 -4.53 16.35
CA LYS A 171 -0.34 -3.80 17.62
C LYS A 171 -1.17 -2.54 17.52
N ALA A 172 -1.05 -1.77 16.46
CA ALA A 172 -1.91 -0.62 16.16
C ALA A 172 -1.81 -0.23 14.67
N VAL A 173 -2.81 0.42 14.16
CA VAL A 173 -2.85 0.95 12.80
C VAL A 173 -2.55 2.45 12.88
N ILE A 174 -1.47 2.88 12.26
CA ILE A 174 -0.99 4.28 12.36
C ILE A 174 -2.08 5.27 11.97
N GLY A 175 -2.81 5.02 10.88
CA GLY A 175 -3.88 5.90 10.43
C GLY A 175 -5.02 6.02 11.45
N GLU A 176 -5.38 4.94 12.14
CA GLU A 176 -6.38 4.96 13.21
C GLU A 176 -5.88 5.78 14.40
N SER A 177 -4.64 5.55 14.85
CA SER A 177 -4.05 6.29 15.97
C SER A 177 -3.92 7.79 15.69
N MET A 178 -3.60 8.19 14.45
CA MET A 178 -3.56 9.61 14.06
C MET A 178 -4.94 10.28 14.16
N ILE A 179 -5.99 9.57 13.78
CA ILE A 179 -7.36 10.07 13.86
C ILE A 179 -7.86 10.09 15.31
N GLU A 180 -7.50 9.09 16.12
CA GLU A 180 -7.80 9.10 17.57
C GLU A 180 -7.15 10.31 18.25
N ASP A 181 -5.86 10.55 18.02
CA ASP A 181 -5.15 11.71 18.56
C ASP A 181 -5.75 13.05 18.09
N LEU A 182 -6.28 13.12 16.86
CA LEU A 182 -6.99 14.30 16.35
C LEU A 182 -8.33 14.51 17.11
N ILE A 183 -9.08 13.44 17.33
CA ILE A 183 -10.38 13.48 18.05
C ILE A 183 -10.16 13.84 19.52
N ASP A 184 -9.13 13.29 20.14
CA ASP A 184 -8.78 13.51 21.54
C ASP A 184 -8.08 14.87 21.78
N GLY A 185 -7.82 15.65 20.72
CA GLY A 185 -7.18 16.97 20.80
C GLY A 185 -5.69 16.93 21.15
N LEU A 186 -5.02 15.78 20.95
CA LEU A 186 -3.58 15.64 21.12
C LEU A 186 -2.80 16.24 19.93
N VAL A 187 -3.45 16.34 18.78
CA VAL A 187 -3.04 17.13 17.62
C VAL A 187 -4.24 17.91 17.08
N ASP A 188 -3.99 19.11 16.57
CA ASP A 188 -5.03 20.00 16.03
C ASP A 188 -5.38 19.68 14.57
N ILE A 189 -4.37 19.20 13.83
CA ILE A 189 -4.46 18.91 12.40
C ILE A 189 -3.55 17.72 12.05
N VAL A 190 -4.00 16.86 11.15
CA VAL A 190 -3.19 15.75 10.64
C VAL A 190 -2.93 15.90 9.15
N PHE A 191 -1.71 15.55 8.72
CA PHE A 191 -1.31 15.47 7.33
C PHE A 191 -1.18 14.00 6.94
N MET A 192 -2.18 13.48 6.22
CA MET A 192 -2.23 12.05 5.91
C MET A 192 -3.00 11.74 4.62
N SER A 193 -3.02 10.46 4.24
CA SER A 193 -3.80 9.95 3.12
C SER A 193 -5.29 10.23 3.30
N GLY A 194 -5.93 10.84 2.29
CA GLY A 194 -7.35 11.16 2.32
C GLY A 194 -8.25 9.94 2.55
N PRO A 195 -8.12 8.84 1.79
CA PRO A 195 -8.92 7.63 2.01
C PRO A 195 -8.82 7.07 3.43
N ILE A 196 -7.62 7.02 4.01
CA ILE A 196 -7.39 6.53 5.37
C ILE A 196 -8.05 7.46 6.39
N ALA A 197 -7.86 8.79 6.23
CA ALA A 197 -8.45 9.77 7.14
C ALA A 197 -9.97 9.70 7.17
N VAL A 198 -10.60 9.73 6.00
CA VAL A 198 -12.07 9.68 5.86
C VAL A 198 -12.62 8.38 6.45
N TYR A 199 -11.99 7.25 6.13
CA TYR A 199 -12.42 5.95 6.65
C TYR A 199 -12.46 5.90 8.19
N TYR A 200 -11.38 6.34 8.85
CA TYR A 200 -11.33 6.29 10.32
C TYR A 200 -12.20 7.35 10.98
N LEU A 201 -12.32 8.55 10.40
CA LEU A 201 -13.27 9.57 10.90
C LEU A 201 -14.70 9.05 10.84
N GLU A 202 -15.15 8.52 9.70
CA GLU A 202 -16.50 7.99 9.54
C GLU A 202 -16.75 6.78 10.45
N LYS A 203 -15.76 5.88 10.60
CA LYS A 203 -15.80 4.74 11.54
C LYS A 203 -15.98 5.20 13.00
N LYS A 204 -15.43 6.37 13.37
CA LYS A 204 -15.57 6.98 14.70
C LYS A 204 -16.82 7.89 14.83
N GLY A 205 -17.68 7.96 13.81
CA GLY A 205 -18.94 8.72 13.82
C GLY A 205 -18.81 10.19 13.41
N TYR A 206 -17.70 10.54 12.78
CA TYR A 206 -17.48 11.88 12.22
C TYR A 206 -17.81 11.86 10.73
N ASP A 207 -18.97 12.35 10.35
CA ASP A 207 -19.35 12.54 8.95
C ASP A 207 -18.73 13.82 8.35
N LYS A 208 -18.91 14.02 7.04
CA LYS A 208 -18.36 15.17 6.30
C LYS A 208 -18.75 16.55 6.83
N SER A 209 -19.79 16.66 7.65
CA SER A 209 -20.19 17.92 8.25
C SER A 209 -19.26 18.33 9.39
N LYS A 210 -18.60 17.39 10.05
CA LYS A 210 -17.80 17.56 11.26
C LYS A 210 -16.31 17.81 11.02
N TYR A 211 -15.77 17.43 9.88
CA TYR A 211 -14.35 17.62 9.56
C TYR A 211 -14.15 18.39 8.25
N GLN A 212 -12.96 18.93 8.07
CA GLN A 212 -12.51 19.52 6.83
C GLN A 212 -11.35 18.68 6.28
N PHE A 213 -11.40 18.37 4.99
CA PHE A 213 -10.30 17.80 4.23
C PHE A 213 -9.85 18.80 3.18
N ILE A 214 -8.57 19.18 3.21
CA ILE A 214 -7.95 20.08 2.23
C ILE A 214 -6.87 19.27 1.51
N PRO A 215 -7.07 18.93 0.23
CA PRO A 215 -6.07 18.17 -0.50
C PRO A 215 -4.78 18.98 -0.66
N LEU A 216 -3.65 18.30 -0.51
CA LEU A 216 -2.35 18.85 -0.87
C LEU A 216 -2.16 18.73 -2.38
N GLU A 217 -1.89 19.85 -3.03
CA GLU A 217 -1.66 19.85 -4.46
C GLU A 217 -0.22 19.41 -4.79
N THR A 218 -0.09 18.59 -5.82
CA THR A 218 1.20 18.34 -6.45
C THR A 218 1.62 19.60 -7.18
N THR A 219 2.68 20.23 -6.73
CA THR A 219 3.23 21.42 -7.39
C THR A 219 4.50 21.07 -8.16
N ASP A 220 4.74 21.72 -9.30
CA ASP A 220 5.97 21.60 -10.10
C ASP A 220 7.23 22.13 -9.36
N GLN A 221 7.06 22.62 -8.15
CA GLN A 221 8.12 23.24 -7.34
C GLN A 221 8.92 22.28 -6.47
N GLY A 222 9.04 21.00 -6.84
CA GLY A 222 9.97 20.07 -6.20
C GLY A 222 9.53 19.48 -4.86
N TRP A 223 8.23 19.47 -4.58
CA TRP A 223 7.67 18.98 -3.31
C TRP A 223 7.42 17.49 -3.22
N GLY A 224 7.61 16.79 -4.30
CA GLY A 224 7.10 15.46 -4.48
C GLY A 224 5.61 15.45 -4.85
N ARG A 225 5.18 14.31 -5.32
CA ARG A 225 3.80 14.06 -5.69
C ARG A 225 2.93 13.93 -4.44
N MET A 226 1.82 14.66 -4.39
CA MET A 226 0.83 14.60 -3.30
C MET A 226 -0.44 13.87 -3.71
N ASP A 227 -0.67 13.72 -5.02
CA ASP A 227 -1.74 12.91 -5.60
C ASP A 227 -1.18 11.65 -6.24
N TYR A 228 -1.92 10.56 -6.11
CA TYR A 228 -1.49 9.23 -6.54
C TYR A 228 -2.57 8.55 -7.36
N TYR A 229 -2.14 7.83 -8.37
CA TYR A 229 -2.98 6.90 -9.10
C TYR A 229 -2.62 5.49 -8.65
N THR A 230 -3.63 4.72 -8.28
CA THR A 230 -3.47 3.33 -7.83
C THR A 230 -3.83 2.38 -8.96
N THR A 231 -2.99 1.37 -9.12
CA THR A 231 -3.05 0.36 -10.16
C THR A 231 -2.80 -1.02 -9.56
N MET A 232 -2.93 -2.04 -10.38
CA MET A 232 -2.43 -3.38 -10.04
C MET A 232 -1.07 -3.58 -10.70
N GLY A 233 -0.23 -4.41 -10.10
CA GLY A 233 1.07 -4.80 -10.62
C GLY A 233 1.12 -6.29 -10.88
N VAL A 234 1.65 -6.67 -12.04
CA VAL A 234 1.92 -8.06 -12.43
C VAL A 234 3.37 -8.24 -12.80
#